data_6245410db6ef02f9e2922a5f3a7488c5
#
_entry.id   6245410db6ef02f9e2922a5f3a7488c5
#
_cell.length_a   1.000
_cell.length_b   1.000
_cell.length_c   1.000
_cell.angle_alpha   90.00
_cell.angle_beta   90.00
_cell.angle_gamma   90.00
#
_symmetry.space_group_name_H-M   'P 1'
#
loop_
_entity.id
_entity.type
_entity.pdbx_description
1 polymer ?
#
loop_
_entity_poly.entity_id
_entity_poly.type
_entity_poly.pdbx_seq_one_letter_code
_entity_poly.pdbx_strand_id
1 'polypeptide(L)'
;MASEDLKKEIQCALENATLGRTLGNFCKTYPARREKSYAGVDFEKTREKIAEVKSYAAEHIDEMIEEFTTNCEARGGHVYHAKSTEDAMEWIRKLVKDKGVKTIVKSKSMASEEIKMNHVLAEDGVLVQETDLGEFIIALEGNTPVHMVMPALHLNKEQVADLFTDYTKVKNNPIISEEVKTARRVMRDKFTHADMGVSGANVAVAE
;
A
#
# COMPACT_ATOMS: atom_id res chain seq x y z
N MET A 1 8.94 -9.14 -26.63
CA MET A 1 7.83 -8.43 -27.30
C MET A 1 6.62 -8.50 -26.38
N ALA A 2 5.90 -7.38 -26.17
CA ALA A 2 4.68 -7.38 -25.38
C ALA A 2 3.63 -8.31 -26.04
N SER A 3 2.85 -9.04 -25.22
CA SER A 3 1.76 -9.88 -25.71
C SER A 3 0.72 -9.03 -26.47
N GLU A 4 -0.05 -9.65 -27.38
CA GLU A 4 -1.13 -8.93 -28.07
C GLU A 4 -2.17 -8.36 -27.10
N ASP A 5 -2.40 -9.04 -25.97
CA ASP A 5 -3.30 -8.59 -24.94
C ASP A 5 -2.79 -7.31 -24.26
N LEU A 6 -1.50 -7.23 -23.92
CA LEU A 6 -0.90 -6.01 -23.37
C LEU A 6 -1.02 -4.82 -24.33
N LYS A 7 -0.86 -5.06 -25.64
CA LYS A 7 -1.03 -3.99 -26.65
C LYS A 7 -2.47 -3.47 -26.70
N LYS A 8 -3.46 -4.35 -26.60
CA LYS A 8 -4.88 -3.97 -26.54
C LYS A 8 -5.20 -3.19 -25.27
N GLU A 9 -4.68 -3.63 -24.12
CA GLU A 9 -4.86 -2.92 -22.85
C GLU A 9 -4.26 -1.51 -22.91
N ILE A 10 -3.05 -1.36 -23.44
CA ILE A 10 -2.42 -0.05 -23.67
C ILE A 10 -3.30 0.82 -24.58
N GLN A 11 -3.80 0.27 -25.69
CA GLN A 11 -4.66 1.00 -26.60
C GLN A 11 -5.95 1.48 -25.93
N CYS A 12 -6.62 0.62 -25.17
CA CYS A 12 -7.80 0.98 -24.39
C CYS A 12 -7.49 2.08 -23.35
N ALA A 13 -6.35 2.01 -22.67
CA ALA A 13 -5.93 3.04 -21.74
C ALA A 13 -5.66 4.39 -22.42
N LEU A 14 -5.04 4.39 -23.59
CA LEU A 14 -4.79 5.61 -24.39
C LEU A 14 -6.09 6.26 -24.91
N GLU A 15 -7.10 5.47 -25.20
CA GLU A 15 -8.40 5.93 -25.68
C GLU A 15 -9.32 6.38 -24.53
N ASN A 16 -8.98 6.08 -23.28
CA ASN A 16 -9.76 6.46 -22.11
C ASN A 16 -9.63 7.95 -21.80
N ALA A 17 -10.59 8.74 -22.26
CA ALA A 17 -10.60 10.21 -22.07
C ALA A 17 -10.66 10.63 -20.60
N THR A 18 -11.28 9.84 -19.72
CA THR A 18 -11.34 10.12 -18.27
C THR A 18 -9.98 9.93 -17.65
N LEU A 19 -9.31 8.81 -17.94
CA LEU A 19 -7.95 8.53 -17.49
C LEU A 19 -6.99 9.63 -17.95
N GLY A 20 -6.99 9.97 -19.25
CA GLY A 20 -6.13 11.01 -19.80
C GLY A 20 -6.34 12.37 -19.14
N ARG A 21 -7.60 12.76 -18.86
CA ARG A 21 -7.93 14.01 -18.16
C ARG A 21 -7.45 14.00 -16.70
N THR A 22 -7.69 12.91 -15.99
CA THR A 22 -7.32 12.79 -14.56
C THR A 22 -5.80 12.85 -14.39
N LEU A 23 -5.06 12.06 -15.17
CA LEU A 23 -3.59 12.08 -15.16
C LEU A 23 -3.03 13.41 -15.62
N GLY A 24 -3.60 14.02 -16.68
CA GLY A 24 -3.20 15.33 -17.18
C GLY A 24 -3.40 16.44 -16.14
N ASN A 25 -4.50 16.43 -15.39
CA ASN A 25 -4.74 17.38 -14.30
C ASN A 25 -3.74 17.19 -13.16
N PHE A 26 -3.44 15.96 -12.81
CA PHE A 26 -2.41 15.67 -11.81
C PHE A 26 -1.05 16.23 -12.24
N CYS A 27 -0.59 15.92 -13.46
CA CYS A 27 0.68 16.40 -13.99
C CYS A 27 0.78 17.93 -14.00
N LYS A 28 -0.31 18.62 -14.35
CA LYS A 28 -0.35 20.10 -14.36
C LYS A 28 -0.25 20.72 -12.96
N THR A 29 -0.84 20.08 -11.95
CA THR A 29 -0.91 20.63 -10.59
C THR A 29 0.25 20.20 -9.70
N TYR A 30 0.92 19.10 -10.03
CA TYR A 30 1.99 18.53 -9.23
C TYR A 30 3.20 19.47 -9.01
N PRO A 31 3.74 20.18 -10.04
CA PRO A 31 4.90 21.04 -9.85
C PRO A 31 4.68 22.11 -8.78
N ALA A 32 3.55 22.82 -8.84
CA ALA A 32 3.22 23.85 -7.85
C ALA A 32 3.01 23.30 -6.43
N ARG A 33 2.41 22.11 -6.31
CA ARG A 33 2.26 21.43 -5.02
C ARG A 33 3.61 21.00 -4.46
N ARG A 34 4.51 20.48 -5.31
CA ARG A 34 5.88 20.10 -4.94
C ARG A 34 6.66 21.31 -4.44
N GLU A 35 6.66 22.40 -5.19
CA GLU A 35 7.32 23.66 -4.81
C GLU A 35 6.84 24.16 -3.44
N LYS A 36 5.52 24.17 -3.22
CA LYS A 36 4.92 24.54 -1.93
C LYS A 36 5.36 23.62 -0.79
N SER A 37 5.47 22.31 -1.04
CA SER A 37 5.86 21.32 -0.02
C SER A 37 7.33 21.46 0.39
N TYR A 38 8.18 21.95 -0.49
CA TYR A 38 9.59 22.21 -0.22
C TYR A 38 9.88 23.67 0.19
N ALA A 39 8.86 24.52 0.32
CA ALA A 39 9.06 25.90 0.74
C ALA A 39 9.72 25.94 2.14
N GLY A 40 10.86 26.62 2.22
CA GLY A 40 11.67 26.70 3.44
C GLY A 40 12.61 25.52 3.70
N VAL A 41 12.66 24.54 2.81
CA VAL A 41 13.62 23.42 2.87
C VAL A 41 14.70 23.61 1.81
N ASP A 42 15.96 23.55 2.22
CA ASP A 42 17.08 23.43 1.29
C ASP A 42 17.05 22.01 0.67
N PHE A 43 16.42 21.93 -0.50
CA PHE A 43 16.18 20.64 -1.16
C PHE A 43 17.48 19.92 -1.50
N GLU A 44 18.47 20.61 -2.06
CA GLU A 44 19.73 19.98 -2.48
C GLU A 44 20.54 19.48 -1.29
N LYS A 45 20.68 20.29 -0.25
CA LYS A 45 21.34 19.86 0.99
C LYS A 45 20.62 18.68 1.66
N THR A 46 19.28 18.68 1.64
CA THR A 46 18.51 17.58 2.20
C THR A 46 18.67 16.30 1.36
N ARG A 47 18.69 16.41 0.04
CA ARG A 47 18.92 15.32 -0.89
C ARG A 47 20.31 14.68 -0.69
N GLU A 48 21.34 15.51 -0.56
CA GLU A 48 22.72 15.07 -0.30
C GLU A 48 22.81 14.32 1.03
N LYS A 49 22.22 14.86 2.09
CA LYS A 49 22.18 14.20 3.40
C LYS A 49 21.44 12.86 3.37
N ILE A 50 20.30 12.77 2.65
CA ILE A 50 19.57 11.52 2.49
C ILE A 50 20.42 10.49 1.73
N ALA A 51 21.14 10.91 0.68
CA ALA A 51 22.02 10.04 -0.08
C ALA A 51 23.15 9.49 0.81
N GLU A 52 23.79 10.34 1.60
CA GLU A 52 24.83 9.95 2.57
C GLU A 52 24.30 8.91 3.58
N VAL A 53 23.17 9.20 4.22
CA VAL A 53 22.56 8.27 5.20
C VAL A 53 22.17 6.93 4.56
N LYS A 54 21.64 6.94 3.34
CA LYS A 54 21.28 5.71 2.63
C LYS A 54 22.50 4.91 2.18
N SER A 55 23.59 5.58 1.78
CA SER A 55 24.85 4.89 1.48
C SER A 55 25.43 4.23 2.72
N TYR A 56 25.47 4.96 3.83
CA TYR A 56 25.88 4.40 5.11
C TYR A 56 25.06 3.17 5.51
N ALA A 57 23.73 3.27 5.43
CA ALA A 57 22.86 2.14 5.74
C ALA A 57 23.07 0.92 4.81
N ALA A 58 23.37 1.15 3.53
CA ALA A 58 23.65 0.07 2.59
C ALA A 58 25.01 -0.61 2.88
N GLU A 59 26.01 0.16 3.30
CA GLU A 59 27.34 -0.35 3.65
C GLU A 59 27.34 -1.13 4.99
N HIS A 60 26.43 -0.78 5.91
CA HIS A 60 26.34 -1.36 7.27
C HIS A 60 25.05 -2.15 7.51
N ILE A 61 24.42 -2.64 6.44
CA ILE A 61 23.09 -3.27 6.53
C ILE A 61 23.08 -4.50 7.45
N ASP A 62 24.11 -5.32 7.41
CA ASP A 62 24.20 -6.53 8.22
C ASP A 62 24.32 -6.20 9.72
N GLU A 63 25.13 -5.20 10.07
CA GLU A 63 25.27 -4.71 11.45
C GLU A 63 23.94 -4.12 11.97
N MET A 64 23.26 -3.33 11.15
CA MET A 64 21.95 -2.75 11.48
C MET A 64 20.87 -3.83 11.67
N ILE A 65 20.88 -4.88 10.86
CA ILE A 65 19.95 -6.01 10.99
C ILE A 65 20.23 -6.76 12.31
N GLU A 66 21.48 -6.99 12.66
CA GLU A 66 21.85 -7.65 13.92
C GLU A 66 21.43 -6.83 15.14
N GLU A 67 21.69 -5.51 15.12
CA GLU A 67 21.27 -4.58 16.17
C GLU A 67 19.74 -4.55 16.32
N PHE A 68 19.02 -4.39 15.23
CA PHE A 68 17.56 -4.43 15.22
C PHE A 68 17.02 -5.75 15.78
N THR A 69 17.57 -6.88 15.33
CA THR A 69 17.16 -8.21 15.78
C THR A 69 17.33 -8.35 17.30
N THR A 70 18.51 -8.01 17.80
CA THR A 70 18.85 -8.08 19.24
C THR A 70 17.89 -7.21 20.06
N ASN A 71 17.68 -5.98 19.65
CA ASN A 71 16.82 -5.04 20.37
C ASN A 71 15.33 -5.41 20.31
N CYS A 72 14.87 -5.91 19.18
CA CYS A 72 13.51 -6.38 19.00
C CYS A 72 13.22 -7.59 19.90
N GLU A 73 14.09 -8.58 19.90
CA GLU A 73 13.95 -9.79 20.70
C GLU A 73 14.06 -9.52 22.20
N ALA A 74 14.95 -8.63 22.62
CA ALA A 74 15.06 -8.19 24.00
C ALA A 74 13.77 -7.52 24.53
N ARG A 75 12.94 -7.00 23.66
CA ARG A 75 11.63 -6.40 23.96
C ARG A 75 10.45 -7.37 23.76
N GLY A 76 10.73 -8.65 23.52
CA GLY A 76 9.71 -9.70 23.36
C GLY A 76 9.14 -9.79 21.94
N GLY A 77 9.74 -9.13 20.97
CA GLY A 77 9.44 -9.32 19.56
C GLY A 77 10.08 -10.61 19.01
N HIS A 78 9.75 -10.92 17.76
CA HIS A 78 10.37 -12.01 17.02
C HIS A 78 10.81 -11.48 15.66
N VAL A 79 12.03 -11.81 15.27
CA VAL A 79 12.57 -11.44 13.96
C VAL A 79 12.81 -12.70 13.14
N TYR A 80 12.33 -12.68 11.91
CA TYR A 80 12.55 -13.76 10.96
C TYR A 80 13.19 -13.21 9.68
N HIS A 81 14.36 -13.74 9.34
CA HIS A 81 15.11 -13.36 8.15
C HIS A 81 14.76 -14.30 7.01
N ALA A 82 13.78 -13.93 6.21
CA ALA A 82 13.37 -14.70 5.04
C ALA A 82 14.45 -14.63 3.94
N LYS A 83 14.76 -15.77 3.34
CA LYS A 83 15.77 -15.92 2.30
C LYS A 83 15.20 -15.81 0.88
N SER A 84 13.91 -15.98 0.75
CA SER A 84 13.16 -15.86 -0.52
C SER A 84 11.71 -15.48 -0.27
N THR A 85 10.99 -15.18 -1.35
CA THR A 85 9.54 -14.96 -1.32
C THR A 85 8.79 -16.16 -0.75
N GLU A 86 9.16 -17.37 -1.18
CA GLU A 86 8.54 -18.62 -0.76
C GLU A 86 8.77 -18.86 0.74
N ASP A 87 9.98 -18.67 1.21
CA ASP A 87 10.35 -18.79 2.62
C ASP A 87 9.58 -17.78 3.50
N ALA A 88 9.47 -16.52 3.05
CA ALA A 88 8.67 -15.51 3.74
C ALA A 88 7.19 -15.92 3.84
N MET A 89 6.61 -16.39 2.74
CA MET A 89 5.22 -16.80 2.71
C MET A 89 4.94 -18.06 3.50
N GLU A 90 5.84 -19.04 3.48
CA GLU A 90 5.72 -20.25 4.30
C GLU A 90 5.72 -19.90 5.80
N TRP A 91 6.61 -19.01 6.22
CA TRP A 91 6.67 -18.55 7.61
C TRP A 91 5.39 -17.79 8.01
N ILE A 92 4.89 -16.87 7.13
CA ILE A 92 3.65 -16.13 7.38
C ILE A 92 2.46 -17.09 7.48
N ARG A 93 2.31 -18.03 6.54
CA ARG A 93 1.23 -19.03 6.55
C ARG A 93 1.25 -19.88 7.83
N LYS A 94 2.45 -20.29 8.25
CA LYS A 94 2.60 -21.02 9.50
C LYS A 94 2.17 -20.19 10.71
N LEU A 95 2.60 -18.93 10.80
CA LEU A 95 2.22 -18.01 11.88
C LEU A 95 0.71 -17.80 11.94
N VAL A 96 0.08 -17.53 10.81
CA VAL A 96 -1.37 -17.34 10.66
C VAL A 96 -2.13 -18.59 11.13
N LYS A 97 -1.68 -19.77 10.69
CA LYS A 97 -2.26 -21.05 11.08
C LYS A 97 -2.10 -21.36 12.58
N ASP A 98 -0.89 -21.20 13.11
CA ASP A 98 -0.56 -21.50 14.52
C ASP A 98 -1.35 -20.60 15.49
N LYS A 99 -1.64 -19.36 15.07
CA LYS A 99 -2.45 -18.42 15.86
C LYS A 99 -3.94 -18.46 15.55
N GLY A 100 -4.39 -19.28 14.60
CA GLY A 100 -5.79 -19.40 14.21
C GLY A 100 -6.39 -18.12 13.60
N VAL A 101 -5.55 -17.30 12.96
CA VAL A 101 -5.94 -16.03 12.35
C VAL A 101 -6.88 -16.27 11.17
N LYS A 102 -8.00 -15.55 11.12
CA LYS A 102 -8.98 -15.58 10.03
C LYS A 102 -9.12 -14.24 9.32
N THR A 103 -8.83 -13.16 10.03
CA THR A 103 -8.98 -11.79 9.55
C THR A 103 -7.71 -10.98 9.80
N ILE A 104 -7.20 -10.35 8.76
CA ILE A 104 -6.02 -9.49 8.79
C ILE A 104 -6.40 -8.10 8.29
N VAL A 105 -5.99 -7.05 9.01
CA VAL A 105 -5.96 -5.69 8.49
C VAL A 105 -4.54 -5.33 8.07
N LYS A 106 -4.39 -4.80 6.87
CA LYS A 106 -3.07 -4.51 6.29
C LYS A 106 -2.96 -3.06 5.89
N SER A 107 -1.90 -2.39 6.33
CA SER A 107 -1.52 -1.10 5.77
C SER A 107 -0.77 -1.29 4.45
N LYS A 108 -0.66 -0.22 3.66
CA LYS A 108 0.07 -0.26 2.40
C LYS A 108 1.48 -0.81 2.60
N SER A 109 1.83 -1.83 1.83
CA SER A 109 3.14 -2.47 1.86
C SER A 109 3.53 -2.97 0.48
N MET A 110 4.55 -2.37 -0.12
CA MET A 110 5.08 -2.82 -1.42
C MET A 110 5.67 -4.22 -1.33
N ALA A 111 6.39 -4.52 -0.23
CA ALA A 111 6.95 -5.85 -0.02
C ALA A 111 5.85 -6.94 0.03
N SER A 112 4.73 -6.68 0.70
CA SER A 112 3.62 -7.63 0.75
C SER A 112 2.92 -7.82 -0.60
N GLU A 113 2.91 -6.79 -1.47
CA GLU A 113 2.42 -6.91 -2.85
C GLU A 113 3.36 -7.77 -3.71
N GLU A 114 4.67 -7.56 -3.60
CA GLU A 114 5.69 -8.33 -4.33
C GLU A 114 5.59 -9.83 -4.03
N ILE A 115 5.41 -10.20 -2.76
CA ILE A 115 5.24 -11.60 -2.34
C ILE A 115 3.80 -12.12 -2.52
N LYS A 116 2.89 -11.31 -3.07
CA LYS A 116 1.47 -11.64 -3.32
C LYS A 116 0.74 -12.14 -2.06
N MET A 117 1.06 -11.55 -0.91
CA MET A 117 0.59 -12.01 0.40
C MET A 117 -0.94 -12.13 0.47
N ASN A 118 -1.68 -11.13 -0.01
CA ASN A 118 -3.14 -11.14 0.02
C ASN A 118 -3.73 -12.33 -0.76
N HIS A 119 -3.18 -12.59 -1.94
CA HIS A 119 -3.63 -13.66 -2.82
C HIS A 119 -3.39 -15.04 -2.19
N VAL A 120 -2.16 -15.27 -1.72
CA VAL A 120 -1.77 -16.54 -1.11
C VAL A 120 -2.56 -16.83 0.18
N LEU A 121 -2.79 -15.83 1.03
CA LEU A 121 -3.58 -16.01 2.25
C LEU A 121 -5.07 -16.18 1.98
N ALA A 122 -5.58 -15.57 0.90
CA ALA A 122 -6.98 -15.78 0.48
C ALA A 122 -7.22 -17.24 0.03
N GLU A 123 -6.26 -17.90 -0.60
CA GLU A 123 -6.32 -19.33 -0.94
C GLU A 123 -6.43 -20.21 0.32
N ASP A 124 -5.84 -19.77 1.44
CA ASP A 124 -5.94 -20.44 2.75
C ASP A 124 -7.22 -20.07 3.53
N GLY A 125 -8.11 -19.28 2.93
CA GLY A 125 -9.37 -18.85 3.54
C GLY A 125 -9.23 -17.72 4.56
N VAL A 126 -8.11 -16.98 4.53
CA VAL A 126 -7.86 -15.82 5.40
C VAL A 126 -8.31 -14.54 4.68
N LEU A 127 -9.16 -13.75 5.33
CA LEU A 127 -9.56 -12.45 4.81
C LEU A 127 -8.51 -11.40 5.11
N VAL A 128 -7.85 -10.87 4.07
CA VAL A 128 -6.93 -9.73 4.20
C VAL A 128 -7.62 -8.46 3.73
N GLN A 129 -7.78 -7.50 4.62
CA GLN A 129 -8.43 -6.22 4.36
C GLN A 129 -7.39 -5.10 4.27
N GLU A 130 -7.30 -4.49 3.10
CA GLU A 130 -6.53 -3.26 2.91
C GLU A 130 -7.15 -2.10 3.70
N THR A 131 -6.32 -1.33 4.38
CA THR A 131 -6.75 -0.22 5.23
C THR A 131 -6.31 1.15 4.71
N ASP A 132 -5.39 1.20 3.75
CA ASP A 132 -5.15 2.40 2.97
C ASP A 132 -6.36 2.70 2.09
N LEU A 133 -6.77 3.97 2.02
CA LEU A 133 -7.97 4.36 1.29
C LEU A 133 -7.86 4.07 -0.21
N GLY A 134 -6.70 4.33 -0.80
CA GLY A 134 -6.48 4.10 -2.22
C GLY A 134 -6.52 2.61 -2.57
N GLU A 135 -5.84 1.79 -1.79
CA GLU A 135 -5.86 0.32 -1.95
C GLU A 135 -7.27 -0.25 -1.71
N PHE A 136 -7.99 0.29 -0.73
CA PHE A 136 -9.36 -0.13 -0.49
C PHE A 136 -10.29 0.19 -1.67
N ILE A 137 -10.17 1.37 -2.27
CA ILE A 137 -10.93 1.74 -3.47
C ILE A 137 -10.60 0.79 -4.62
N ILE A 138 -9.33 0.47 -4.84
CA ILE A 138 -8.90 -0.48 -5.88
C ILE A 138 -9.46 -1.90 -5.61
N ALA A 139 -9.44 -2.33 -4.36
CA ALA A 139 -10.05 -3.62 -3.99
C ALA A 139 -11.57 -3.66 -4.27
N LEU A 140 -12.27 -2.55 -4.08
CA LEU A 140 -13.69 -2.43 -4.44
C LEU A 140 -13.93 -2.44 -5.96
N GLU A 141 -13.02 -1.86 -6.73
CA GLU A 141 -13.06 -1.88 -8.18
C GLU A 141 -12.75 -3.27 -8.77
N GLY A 142 -12.04 -4.12 -8.00
CA GLY A 142 -11.60 -5.44 -8.44
C GLY A 142 -10.40 -5.40 -9.39
N ASN A 143 -9.66 -4.30 -9.43
CA ASN A 143 -8.52 -4.06 -10.30
C ASN A 143 -7.18 -4.07 -9.55
N THR A 144 -6.09 -3.93 -10.31
CA THR A 144 -4.75 -3.72 -9.78
C THR A 144 -4.42 -2.24 -9.72
N PRO A 145 -3.60 -1.79 -8.75
CA PRO A 145 -3.17 -0.41 -8.65
C PRO A 145 -2.46 0.07 -9.92
N VAL A 146 -2.85 1.25 -10.42
CA VAL A 146 -2.20 1.86 -11.59
C VAL A 146 -0.97 2.69 -11.23
N HIS A 147 -0.78 2.98 -9.94
CA HIS A 147 0.34 3.76 -9.45
C HIS A 147 0.73 3.32 -8.03
N MET A 148 2.03 3.16 -7.78
CA MET A 148 2.55 2.64 -6.50
C MET A 148 2.16 3.48 -5.28
N VAL A 149 2.21 4.81 -5.40
CA VAL A 149 1.94 5.72 -4.26
C VAL A 149 0.49 6.20 -4.22
N MET A 150 -0.14 6.32 -5.39
CA MET A 150 -1.53 6.77 -5.55
C MET A 150 -2.31 5.74 -6.37
N PRO A 151 -2.68 4.61 -5.79
CA PRO A 151 -3.22 3.46 -6.51
C PRO A 151 -4.50 3.78 -7.29
N ALA A 152 -5.39 4.61 -6.75
CA ALA A 152 -6.67 5.00 -7.34
C ALA A 152 -6.60 6.30 -8.19
N LEU A 153 -5.41 6.71 -8.66
CA LEU A 153 -5.21 7.97 -9.40
C LEU A 153 -6.04 8.05 -10.70
N HIS A 154 -6.40 6.92 -11.29
CA HIS A 154 -7.19 6.83 -12.52
C HIS A 154 -8.69 7.08 -12.31
N LEU A 155 -9.18 6.99 -11.08
CA LEU A 155 -10.58 7.18 -10.75
C LEU A 155 -10.90 8.65 -10.45
N ASN A 156 -12.09 9.07 -10.85
CA ASN A 156 -12.67 10.33 -10.43
C ASN A 156 -13.60 10.13 -9.21
N LYS A 157 -13.99 11.22 -8.56
CA LYS A 157 -14.81 11.17 -7.35
C LYS A 157 -16.21 10.57 -7.59
N GLU A 158 -16.77 10.73 -8.79
CA GLU A 158 -18.05 10.15 -9.17
C GLU A 158 -17.98 8.62 -9.18
N GLN A 159 -16.93 8.07 -9.81
CA GLN A 159 -16.67 6.63 -9.83
C GLN A 159 -16.44 6.07 -8.43
N VAL A 160 -15.69 6.78 -7.58
CA VAL A 160 -15.48 6.39 -6.18
C VAL A 160 -16.79 6.39 -5.39
N ALA A 161 -17.66 7.40 -5.58
CA ALA A 161 -18.96 7.44 -4.93
C ALA A 161 -19.86 6.26 -5.35
N ASP A 162 -19.81 5.86 -6.62
CA ASP A 162 -20.54 4.69 -7.14
C ASP A 162 -20.03 3.41 -6.51
N LEU A 163 -18.70 3.19 -6.42
CA LEU A 163 -18.10 2.05 -5.75
C LEU A 163 -18.53 1.95 -4.27
N PHE A 164 -18.51 3.07 -3.54
CA PHE A 164 -18.98 3.08 -2.15
C PHE A 164 -20.49 2.86 -2.03
N THR A 165 -21.28 3.36 -2.98
CA THR A 165 -22.72 3.10 -3.04
C THR A 165 -22.99 1.61 -3.21
N ASP A 166 -22.28 0.98 -4.14
CA ASP A 166 -22.40 -0.46 -4.41
C ASP A 166 -21.95 -1.30 -3.22
N TYR A 167 -20.90 -0.91 -2.55
CA TYR A 167 -20.39 -1.64 -1.38
C TYR A 167 -21.30 -1.50 -0.17
N THR A 168 -21.69 -0.27 0.16
CA THR A 168 -22.46 0.02 1.39
C THR A 168 -23.97 -0.19 1.23
N LYS A 169 -24.47 -0.28 -0.02
CA LYS A 169 -25.90 -0.25 -0.39
C LYS A 169 -26.61 1.04 0.07
N VAL A 170 -25.83 2.08 0.34
CA VAL A 170 -26.33 3.40 0.72
C VAL A 170 -25.76 4.40 -0.27
N LYS A 171 -26.63 5.27 -0.84
CA LYS A 171 -26.19 6.28 -1.79
C LYS A 171 -25.12 7.19 -1.20
N ASN A 172 -23.96 7.24 -1.85
CA ASN A 172 -22.87 8.14 -1.54
C ASN A 172 -22.83 9.29 -2.57
N ASN A 173 -22.56 10.49 -2.08
CA ASN A 173 -22.38 11.63 -2.95
C ASN A 173 -20.92 11.77 -3.35
N PRO A 174 -20.59 12.32 -4.55
CA PRO A 174 -19.20 12.50 -5.00
C PRO A 174 -18.55 13.72 -4.33
N ILE A 175 -18.51 13.68 -3.00
CA ILE A 175 -17.92 14.69 -2.13
C ILE A 175 -16.80 14.00 -1.32
N ILE A 176 -15.56 14.37 -1.58
CA ILE A 176 -14.36 13.71 -1.00
C ILE A 176 -14.46 13.56 0.53
N SER A 177 -14.94 14.58 1.24
CA SER A 177 -15.08 14.52 2.70
C SER A 177 -16.14 13.52 3.17
N GLU A 178 -17.19 13.27 2.39
CA GLU A 178 -18.22 12.26 2.67
C GLU A 178 -17.71 10.85 2.36
N GLU A 179 -17.02 10.68 1.24
CA GLU A 179 -16.37 9.42 0.86
C GLU A 179 -15.36 8.97 1.92
N VAL A 180 -14.52 9.90 2.42
CA VAL A 180 -13.57 9.62 3.52
C VAL A 180 -14.30 9.23 4.80
N LYS A 181 -15.43 9.89 5.14
CA LYS A 181 -16.24 9.51 6.31
C LYS A 181 -16.85 8.12 6.14
N THR A 182 -17.33 7.79 4.95
CA THR A 182 -17.87 6.47 4.63
C THR A 182 -16.80 5.40 4.77
N ALA A 183 -15.62 5.59 4.18
CA ALA A 183 -14.50 4.67 4.31
C ALA A 183 -14.09 4.45 5.79
N ARG A 184 -13.95 5.51 6.56
CA ARG A 184 -13.63 5.43 8.00
C ARG A 184 -14.68 4.65 8.78
N ARG A 185 -15.96 4.86 8.51
CA ARG A 185 -17.05 4.12 9.16
C ARG A 185 -16.97 2.63 8.84
N VAL A 186 -16.79 2.28 7.56
CA VAL A 186 -16.67 0.90 7.10
C VAL A 186 -15.45 0.20 7.70
N MET A 187 -14.31 0.92 7.73
CA MET A 187 -13.05 0.37 8.23
C MET A 187 -13.02 0.24 9.74
N ARG A 188 -13.78 1.06 10.48
CA ARG A 188 -13.73 1.07 11.94
C ARG A 188 -13.97 -0.30 12.55
N ASP A 189 -14.98 -1.00 12.09
CA ASP A 189 -15.33 -2.34 12.58
C ASP A 189 -14.23 -3.36 12.23
N LYS A 190 -13.66 -3.26 11.04
CA LYS A 190 -12.57 -4.11 10.59
C LYS A 190 -11.31 -3.95 11.43
N PHE A 191 -10.93 -2.71 11.78
CA PHE A 191 -9.80 -2.44 12.66
C PHE A 191 -9.97 -3.02 14.06
N THR A 192 -11.19 -2.95 14.59
CA THR A 192 -11.46 -3.34 15.98
C THR A 192 -11.62 -4.85 16.17
N HIS A 193 -11.91 -5.59 15.11
CA HIS A 193 -12.21 -7.03 15.17
C HIS A 193 -11.23 -7.91 14.36
N ALA A 194 -10.17 -7.34 13.81
CA ALA A 194 -9.16 -8.15 13.13
C ALA A 194 -8.35 -8.97 14.13
N ASP A 195 -8.02 -10.20 13.74
CA ASP A 195 -7.17 -11.09 14.54
C ASP A 195 -5.69 -10.68 14.48
N MET A 196 -5.28 -10.04 13.38
CA MET A 196 -3.88 -9.64 13.14
C MET A 196 -3.81 -8.33 12.35
N GLY A 197 -2.80 -7.52 12.67
CA GLY A 197 -2.41 -6.35 11.87
C GLY A 197 -1.10 -6.61 11.13
N VAL A 198 -1.02 -6.19 9.87
CA VAL A 198 0.20 -6.23 9.05
C VAL A 198 0.54 -4.82 8.59
N SER A 199 1.80 -4.45 8.74
CA SER A 199 2.32 -3.17 8.28
C SER A 199 3.64 -3.35 7.55
N GLY A 200 3.77 -2.71 6.39
CA GLY A 200 5.05 -2.61 5.69
C GLY A 200 5.80 -1.37 6.15
N ALA A 201 6.84 -1.55 6.94
CA ALA A 201 7.67 -0.45 7.40
C ALA A 201 8.58 0.06 6.27
N ASN A 202 8.58 1.37 6.03
CA ASN A 202 9.56 2.01 5.14
C ASN A 202 10.88 2.35 5.86
N VAL A 203 10.82 2.49 7.17
CA VAL A 203 11.96 2.73 8.06
C VAL A 203 11.74 1.97 9.37
N ALA A 204 12.83 1.47 9.95
CA ALA A 204 12.85 0.88 11.27
C ALA A 204 13.86 1.64 12.15
N VAL A 205 13.59 1.68 13.45
CA VAL A 205 14.51 2.22 14.44
C VAL A 205 15.16 1.04 15.14
N ALA A 206 16.50 0.99 15.10
CA ALA A 206 17.27 -0.14 15.65
C ALA A 206 17.45 -0.05 17.18
N GLU A 207 17.16 1.08 17.81
CA GLU A 207 17.30 1.35 19.24
C GLU A 207 16.33 0.58 20.14
#